data_109a9e68b7f68ec0938c72e6039a1145
#
_entry.id   109a9e68b7f68ec0938c72e6039a1145
#
_cell.length_a   1.000
_cell.length_b   1.000
_cell.length_c   1.000
_cell.angle_alpha   90.00
_cell.angle_beta   90.00
_cell.angle_gamma   90.00
#
_symmetry.space_group_name_H-M   'P 1'
#
loop_
_entity.id
_entity.type
_entity.pdbx_description
1 polymer ?
#
loop_
_entity_poly.entity_id
_entity_poly.type
_entity_poly.pdbx_seq_one_letter_code
_entity_poly.pdbx_strand_id
1 'polypeptide(L)'
;MTKKKIIPILLCALLSVLVVTTCGCTTTSTQSTKLTVYAAASLTSAFNQTAQAFEANNTGVNVTFNYAGSQILATQLQQGASADVFASADLTHMNSVKNAGLMNNSSITIFAENYLAIIVPTSNPANITSLSDLAKSGVKLDIANSSVPVGNYSLQMLAKASNDSTYGSSFKNSVLANVVSEETNVNDVVAKVALGQADAGIVYKSDVPAAYQSKVQVIAIPHSVNVLAQYPIGVVSSSSNAQLAQSFINYVTSPDGQAILQSYGFIIPPTSQNTTTAATTSASQTATTAAT
;
A
#
# COMPACT_ATOMS: atom_id res chain seq x y z
N MET A 1 -35.27 -93.86 3.49
CA MET A 1 -34.56 -94.51 2.40
C MET A 1 -34.06 -93.40 1.49
N THR A 2 -32.85 -93.17 1.21
CA THR A 2 -31.61 -93.93 0.96
C THR A 2 -30.41 -93.03 1.27
N LYS A 3 -29.42 -93.63 1.91
CA LYS A 3 -28.11 -93.00 2.19
C LYS A 3 -27.26 -92.83 0.87
N LYS A 4 -26.57 -91.72 0.67
CA LYS A 4 -25.38 -91.74 -0.15
C LYS A 4 -24.23 -90.88 0.50
N LYS A 5 -23.09 -91.52 0.54
CA LYS A 5 -21.85 -91.10 1.19
C LYS A 5 -21.16 -89.96 0.37
N ILE A 6 -20.51 -89.04 1.01
CA ILE A 6 -19.69 -87.98 0.43
C ILE A 6 -18.24 -88.26 0.82
N ILE A 7 -17.38 -88.30 -0.19
CA ILE A 7 -15.91 -88.40 -0.10
C ILE A 7 -15.33 -86.98 -0.01
N PRO A 8 -14.40 -86.68 0.89
CA PRO A 8 -13.72 -85.38 0.93
C PRO A 8 -12.51 -85.34 -0.04
N ILE A 9 -12.53 -84.39 -0.93
CA ILE A 9 -11.35 -84.06 -1.74
C ILE A 9 -10.58 -82.95 -1.03
N LEU A 10 -9.36 -83.28 -0.67
CA LEU A 10 -8.36 -82.40 -0.12
C LEU A 10 -7.75 -81.56 -1.25
N LEU A 11 -7.97 -80.26 -1.29
CA LEU A 11 -7.28 -79.37 -2.25
C LEU A 11 -6.45 -78.36 -1.49
N CYS A 12 -5.14 -78.52 -1.56
CA CYS A 12 -4.14 -77.55 -1.13
C CYS A 12 -4.22 -76.27 -1.96
N ALA A 13 -4.68 -75.21 -1.37
CA ALA A 13 -4.58 -73.85 -1.97
C ALA A 13 -3.37 -73.15 -1.40
N LEU A 14 -2.34 -72.96 -2.26
CA LEU A 14 -1.18 -72.11 -2.00
C LEU A 14 -1.66 -70.63 -1.75
N LEU A 15 -1.41 -70.14 -0.57
CA LEU A 15 -1.68 -68.74 -0.20
C LEU A 15 -0.51 -67.87 -0.67
N SER A 16 -0.61 -67.31 -1.85
CA SER A 16 0.36 -66.30 -2.38
C SER A 16 0.05 -64.97 -1.69
N VAL A 17 0.85 -64.61 -0.69
CA VAL A 17 0.77 -63.26 -0.06
C VAL A 17 1.38 -62.25 -1.04
N LEU A 18 0.52 -61.52 -1.75
CA LEU A 18 0.89 -60.39 -2.57
C LEU A 18 1.08 -59.17 -1.64
N VAL A 19 2.34 -58.88 -1.27
CA VAL A 19 2.67 -57.65 -0.55
C VAL A 19 2.62 -56.50 -1.56
N VAL A 20 1.47 -55.81 -1.60
CA VAL A 20 1.36 -54.55 -2.33
C VAL A 20 2.03 -53.47 -1.46
N THR A 21 3.27 -53.16 -1.74
CA THR A 21 3.92 -51.95 -1.22
C THR A 21 3.29 -50.74 -1.89
N THR A 22 2.26 -50.17 -1.25
CA THR A 22 1.74 -48.85 -1.62
C THR A 22 2.82 -47.83 -1.24
N CYS A 23 3.59 -47.42 -2.26
CA CYS A 23 4.41 -46.22 -2.16
C CYS A 23 3.45 -45.02 -2.04
N GLY A 24 3.06 -44.70 -0.83
CA GLY A 24 2.27 -43.52 -0.52
C GLY A 24 3.11 -42.28 -0.80
N CYS A 25 2.99 -41.70 -2.00
CA CYS A 25 3.37 -40.32 -2.20
C CYS A 25 2.48 -39.47 -1.29
N THR A 26 2.94 -39.20 -0.09
CA THR A 26 2.39 -38.13 0.72
C THR A 26 2.71 -36.83 -0.01
N THR A 27 1.81 -36.38 -0.87
CA THR A 27 1.77 -34.97 -1.30
C THR A 27 1.53 -34.16 -0.04
N THR A 28 2.59 -33.71 0.59
CA THR A 28 2.52 -32.68 1.61
C THR A 28 1.96 -31.45 0.90
N SER A 29 0.65 -31.23 1.00
CA SER A 29 0.08 -29.94 0.62
C SER A 29 0.72 -28.92 1.56
N THR A 30 1.69 -28.19 1.08
CA THR A 30 2.24 -27.01 1.77
C THR A 30 1.06 -26.04 1.90
N GLN A 31 0.39 -26.06 3.06
CA GLN A 31 -0.67 -25.10 3.36
C GLN A 31 -0.01 -23.73 3.38
N SER A 32 -0.35 -22.86 2.40
CA SER A 32 0.19 -21.53 2.34
C SER A 32 -0.29 -20.71 3.53
N THR A 33 0.64 -20.02 4.20
CA THR A 33 0.29 -19.07 5.26
C THR A 33 -0.25 -17.81 4.62
N LYS A 34 -1.51 -17.47 4.93
CA LYS A 34 -2.15 -16.26 4.43
C LYS A 34 -1.75 -15.06 5.29
N LEU A 35 -1.22 -14.01 4.65
CA LEU A 35 -1.01 -12.69 5.26
C LEU A 35 -2.06 -11.71 4.74
N THR A 36 -2.88 -11.17 5.63
CA THR A 36 -3.94 -10.21 5.26
C THR A 36 -3.49 -8.77 5.52
N VAL A 37 -3.40 -7.98 4.47
CA VAL A 37 -2.94 -6.60 4.51
C VAL A 37 -4.09 -5.65 4.17
N TYR A 38 -4.43 -4.76 5.09
CA TYR A 38 -5.34 -3.64 4.85
C TYR A 38 -4.51 -2.44 4.38
N ALA A 39 -4.66 -2.04 3.14
CA ALA A 39 -3.82 -1.01 2.52
C ALA A 39 -4.65 0.07 1.85
N ALA A 40 -4.23 1.32 2.01
CA ALA A 40 -4.84 2.45 1.31
C ALA A 40 -4.92 2.21 -0.20
N ALA A 41 -6.00 2.64 -0.84
CA ALA A 41 -6.25 2.42 -2.27
C ALA A 41 -5.13 2.94 -3.17
N SER A 42 -4.46 4.03 -2.78
CA SER A 42 -3.29 4.58 -3.47
C SER A 42 -2.07 3.64 -3.52
N LEU A 43 -2.02 2.62 -2.67
CA LEU A 43 -0.93 1.64 -2.61
C LEU A 43 -1.14 0.46 -3.58
N THR A 44 -2.31 0.33 -4.22
CA THR A 44 -2.72 -0.87 -4.96
C THR A 44 -1.64 -1.38 -5.92
N SER A 45 -1.15 -0.53 -6.80
CA SER A 45 -0.18 -0.95 -7.84
C SER A 45 1.17 -1.33 -7.24
N ALA A 46 1.71 -0.50 -6.37
CA ALA A 46 3.01 -0.72 -5.73
C ALA A 46 2.98 -1.95 -4.81
N PHE A 47 1.93 -2.11 -4.00
CA PHE A 47 1.83 -3.22 -3.06
C PHE A 47 1.57 -4.57 -3.74
N ASN A 48 0.85 -4.60 -4.86
CA ASN A 48 0.74 -5.82 -5.65
C ASN A 48 2.11 -6.31 -6.15
N GLN A 49 2.97 -5.42 -6.65
CA GLN A 49 4.32 -5.77 -7.06
C GLN A 49 5.21 -6.14 -5.86
N THR A 50 5.08 -5.40 -4.74
CA THR A 50 5.80 -5.70 -3.50
C THR A 50 5.45 -7.08 -2.97
N ALA A 51 4.16 -7.45 -2.99
CA ALA A 51 3.73 -8.78 -2.56
C ALA A 51 4.27 -9.89 -3.44
N GLN A 52 4.23 -9.74 -4.76
CA GLN A 52 4.82 -10.73 -5.68
C GLN A 52 6.30 -10.96 -5.40
N ALA A 53 7.06 -9.89 -5.17
CA ALA A 53 8.48 -10.00 -4.85
C ALA A 53 8.73 -10.58 -3.44
N PHE A 54 7.89 -10.25 -2.46
CA PHE A 54 7.94 -10.81 -1.12
C PHE A 54 7.63 -12.32 -1.13
N GLU A 55 6.57 -12.74 -1.81
CA GLU A 55 6.16 -14.15 -1.94
C GLU A 55 7.22 -15.00 -2.65
N ALA A 56 7.89 -14.46 -3.66
CA ALA A 56 8.99 -15.13 -4.35
C ALA A 56 10.15 -15.49 -3.41
N ASN A 57 10.39 -14.66 -2.38
CA ASN A 57 11.42 -14.86 -1.37
C ASN A 57 10.91 -15.61 -0.12
N ASN A 58 9.60 -15.87 -0.01
CA ASN A 58 8.96 -16.50 1.15
C ASN A 58 8.02 -17.61 0.69
N THR A 59 8.58 -18.74 0.27
CA THR A 59 7.83 -19.90 -0.25
C THR A 59 6.74 -20.34 0.74
N GLY A 60 5.51 -20.51 0.25
CA GLY A 60 4.37 -20.91 1.08
C GLY A 60 3.67 -19.75 1.78
N VAL A 61 4.02 -18.49 1.47
CA VAL A 61 3.27 -17.30 1.90
C VAL A 61 2.36 -16.84 0.75
N ASN A 62 1.15 -16.39 1.10
CA ASN A 62 0.21 -15.74 0.18
C ASN A 62 -0.27 -14.43 0.82
N VAL A 63 0.09 -13.30 0.22
CA VAL A 63 -0.33 -11.95 0.68
C VAL A 63 -1.64 -11.59 0.01
N THR A 64 -2.64 -11.27 0.81
CA THR A 64 -3.96 -10.85 0.33
C THR A 64 -4.26 -9.44 0.80
N PHE A 65 -4.83 -8.64 -0.07
CA PHE A 65 -5.11 -7.24 0.23
C PHE A 65 -6.60 -6.95 0.35
N ASN A 66 -6.94 -6.04 1.26
CA ASN A 66 -8.15 -5.25 1.24
C ASN A 66 -7.76 -3.81 0.94
N TYR A 67 -8.06 -3.34 -0.27
CA TYR A 67 -7.80 -1.97 -0.70
C TYR A 67 -9.04 -1.11 -0.57
N ALA A 68 -8.94 -0.05 0.20
CA ALA A 68 -10.01 0.95 0.35
C ALA A 68 -9.42 2.30 0.80
N GLY A 69 -10.25 3.31 0.97
CA GLY A 69 -9.84 4.53 1.67
C GLY A 69 -9.42 4.20 3.11
N SER A 70 -8.38 4.85 3.62
CA SER A 70 -7.84 4.56 4.96
C SER A 70 -8.88 4.72 6.07
N GLN A 71 -9.85 5.62 5.91
CA GLN A 71 -10.97 5.80 6.85
C GLN A 71 -11.87 4.57 6.93
N ILE A 72 -12.12 3.90 5.79
CA ILE A 72 -12.92 2.66 5.74
C ILE A 72 -12.16 1.53 6.44
N LEU A 73 -10.87 1.36 6.12
CA LEU A 73 -10.03 0.32 6.70
C LEU A 73 -9.87 0.48 8.22
N ALA A 74 -9.64 1.72 8.67
CA ALA A 74 -9.59 2.04 10.10
C ALA A 74 -10.90 1.71 10.81
N THR A 75 -12.04 2.06 10.21
CA THR A 75 -13.37 1.73 10.73
C THR A 75 -13.59 0.22 10.80
N GLN A 76 -13.20 -0.53 9.77
CA GLN A 76 -13.30 -2.00 9.76
C GLN A 76 -12.49 -2.63 10.89
N LEU A 77 -11.25 -2.16 11.12
CA LEU A 77 -10.40 -2.62 12.22
C LEU A 77 -11.04 -2.32 13.58
N GLN A 78 -11.60 -1.11 13.76
CA GLN A 78 -12.31 -0.72 14.99
C GLN A 78 -13.59 -1.52 15.22
N GLN A 79 -14.20 -2.05 14.16
CA GLN A 79 -15.36 -2.95 14.22
C GLN A 79 -14.97 -4.43 14.39
N GLY A 80 -13.67 -4.72 14.56
CA GLY A 80 -13.18 -6.07 14.84
C GLY A 80 -12.85 -6.91 13.60
N ALA A 81 -12.72 -6.28 12.41
CA ALA A 81 -12.22 -6.99 11.22
C ALA A 81 -10.78 -7.46 11.42
N SER A 82 -10.49 -8.68 10.97
CA SER A 82 -9.16 -9.28 11.10
C SER A 82 -8.25 -8.85 9.97
N ALA A 83 -7.06 -8.34 10.33
CA ALA A 83 -5.95 -8.09 9.42
C ALA A 83 -4.63 -8.34 10.16
N ASP A 84 -3.55 -8.56 9.41
CA ASP A 84 -2.21 -8.72 9.98
C ASP A 84 -1.42 -7.40 9.91
N VAL A 85 -1.61 -6.65 8.84
CA VAL A 85 -0.92 -5.36 8.58
C VAL A 85 -1.96 -4.29 8.21
N PHE A 86 -1.74 -3.07 8.70
CA PHE A 86 -2.45 -1.87 8.25
C PHE A 86 -1.46 -0.86 7.69
N ALA A 87 -1.71 -0.41 6.45
CA ALA A 87 -0.94 0.61 5.73
C ALA A 87 -1.88 1.76 5.34
N SER A 88 -1.73 2.91 5.98
CA SER A 88 -2.57 4.08 5.79
C SER A 88 -1.92 5.12 4.86
N ALA A 89 -2.72 5.93 4.19
CA ALA A 89 -2.26 7.09 3.42
C ALA A 89 -2.16 8.38 4.26
N ASP A 90 -2.39 8.31 5.56
CA ASP A 90 -2.19 9.42 6.49
C ASP A 90 -1.93 8.93 7.93
N LEU A 91 -1.43 9.85 8.75
CA LEU A 91 -1.23 9.63 10.18
C LEU A 91 -2.54 9.66 10.98
N THR A 92 -3.57 10.34 10.50
CA THR A 92 -4.84 10.52 11.23
C THR A 92 -5.50 9.17 11.47
N HIS A 93 -5.66 8.37 10.42
CA HIS A 93 -6.30 7.06 10.52
C HIS A 93 -5.42 6.02 11.20
N MET A 94 -4.08 6.07 10.99
CA MET A 94 -3.15 5.23 11.76
C MET A 94 -3.22 5.56 13.25
N ASN A 95 -3.23 6.84 13.64
CA ASN A 95 -3.35 7.25 15.04
C ASN A 95 -4.69 6.88 15.63
N SER A 96 -5.78 6.91 14.86
CA SER A 96 -7.11 6.49 15.32
C SER A 96 -7.11 5.01 15.75
N VAL A 97 -6.59 4.10 14.92
CA VAL A 97 -6.53 2.67 15.28
C VAL A 97 -5.47 2.37 16.34
N LYS A 98 -4.35 3.12 16.34
CA LYS A 98 -3.33 3.06 17.40
C LYS A 98 -3.89 3.43 18.76
N ASN A 99 -4.64 4.55 18.85
CA ASN A 99 -5.24 5.03 20.09
C ASN A 99 -6.36 4.10 20.60
N ALA A 100 -6.99 3.34 19.69
CA ALA A 100 -7.92 2.28 20.05
C ALA A 100 -7.23 0.99 20.53
N GLY A 101 -5.89 0.94 20.61
CA GLY A 101 -5.11 -0.22 21.05
C GLY A 101 -5.03 -1.36 20.02
N LEU A 102 -5.38 -1.08 18.76
CA LEU A 102 -5.47 -2.09 17.70
C LEU A 102 -4.14 -2.32 16.95
N MET A 103 -3.10 -1.55 17.26
CA MET A 103 -1.79 -1.65 16.59
C MET A 103 -0.69 -2.02 17.58
N ASN A 104 0.28 -2.81 17.11
CA ASN A 104 1.55 -2.94 17.79
C ASN A 104 2.36 -1.65 17.58
N ASN A 105 2.42 -0.80 18.60
CA ASN A 105 2.99 0.54 18.48
C ASN A 105 4.47 0.54 18.07
N SER A 106 5.24 -0.48 18.47
CA SER A 106 6.66 -0.60 18.13
C SER A 106 6.93 -0.94 16.66
N SER A 107 5.90 -1.46 15.94
CA SER A 107 6.00 -1.81 14.53
C SER A 107 5.64 -0.65 13.59
N ILE A 108 5.06 0.43 14.11
CA ILE A 108 4.58 1.54 13.27
C ILE A 108 5.78 2.35 12.75
N THR A 109 5.84 2.47 11.43
CA THR A 109 6.87 3.28 10.74
C THR A 109 6.27 4.01 9.55
N ILE A 110 6.82 5.18 9.19
CA ILE A 110 6.52 5.86 7.92
C ILE A 110 7.40 5.23 6.86
N PHE A 111 6.79 4.61 5.85
CA PHE A 111 7.51 3.87 4.82
C PHE A 111 7.55 4.58 3.46
N ALA A 112 6.64 5.54 3.25
CA ALA A 112 6.56 6.32 2.02
C ALA A 112 5.97 7.70 2.30
N GLU A 113 6.21 8.63 1.37
CA GLU A 113 5.63 9.96 1.32
C GLU A 113 5.14 10.25 -0.10
N ASN A 114 4.26 11.24 -0.27
CA ASN A 114 3.72 11.61 -1.57
C ASN A 114 3.29 13.08 -1.61
N TYR A 115 3.26 13.65 -2.82
CA TYR A 115 2.65 14.94 -3.07
C TYR A 115 1.35 14.78 -3.84
N LEU A 116 0.47 15.76 -3.69
CA LEU A 116 -0.74 15.86 -4.51
C LEU A 116 -0.38 16.31 -5.94
N ALA A 117 -1.21 15.87 -6.89
CA ALA A 117 -1.19 16.29 -8.27
C ALA A 117 -2.63 16.48 -8.77
N ILE A 118 -2.76 17.22 -9.86
CA ILE A 118 -4.01 17.30 -10.60
C ILE A 118 -3.92 16.29 -11.76
N ILE A 119 -4.99 15.58 -12.02
CA ILE A 119 -5.15 14.80 -13.25
C ILE A 119 -6.27 15.36 -14.09
N VAL A 120 -6.10 15.30 -15.41
CA VAL A 120 -7.11 15.67 -16.40
C VAL A 120 -7.19 14.59 -17.47
N PRO A 121 -8.32 14.42 -18.18
CA PRO A 121 -8.37 13.55 -19.35
C PRO A 121 -7.30 13.95 -20.38
N THR A 122 -6.78 13.01 -21.15
CA THR A 122 -5.76 13.32 -22.20
C THR A 122 -6.27 14.36 -23.21
N SER A 123 -7.58 14.39 -23.48
CA SER A 123 -8.19 15.41 -24.35
C SER A 123 -8.27 16.80 -23.71
N ASN A 124 -8.20 16.89 -22.40
CA ASN A 124 -8.23 18.12 -21.58
C ASN A 124 -9.24 19.18 -22.09
N PRO A 125 -10.53 18.88 -22.17
CA PRO A 125 -11.51 19.76 -22.81
C PRO A 125 -11.68 21.11 -22.09
N ALA A 126 -11.40 21.15 -20.77
CA ALA A 126 -11.46 22.37 -19.97
C ALA A 126 -10.17 23.22 -20.03
N ASN A 127 -9.13 22.80 -20.78
CA ASN A 127 -7.85 23.48 -20.89
C ASN A 127 -7.21 23.80 -19.52
N ILE A 128 -7.20 22.84 -18.62
CA ILE A 128 -6.58 22.95 -17.30
C ILE A 128 -5.09 22.65 -17.44
N THR A 129 -4.25 23.62 -17.08
CA THR A 129 -2.79 23.52 -17.18
C THR A 129 -2.07 23.82 -15.86
N SER A 130 -2.81 24.34 -14.88
CA SER A 130 -2.30 24.76 -13.57
C SER A 130 -3.34 24.61 -12.47
N LEU A 131 -2.87 24.72 -11.23
CA LEU A 131 -3.75 24.75 -10.06
C LEU A 131 -4.79 25.89 -10.12
N SER A 132 -4.40 27.06 -10.65
CA SER A 132 -5.29 28.22 -10.78
C SER A 132 -6.51 27.93 -11.66
N ASP A 133 -6.36 27.05 -12.64
CA ASP A 133 -7.43 26.73 -13.59
C ASP A 133 -8.61 25.98 -12.94
N LEU A 134 -8.38 25.33 -11.81
CA LEU A 134 -9.45 24.64 -11.06
C LEU A 134 -10.51 25.60 -10.51
N ALA A 135 -10.17 26.90 -10.38
CA ALA A 135 -11.12 27.94 -9.93
C ALA A 135 -11.94 28.57 -11.07
N LYS A 136 -11.68 28.20 -12.34
CA LYS A 136 -12.47 28.66 -13.47
C LYS A 136 -13.91 28.16 -13.38
N SER A 137 -14.88 29.05 -13.58
CA SER A 137 -16.30 28.66 -13.54
C SER A 137 -16.61 27.62 -14.61
N GLY A 138 -17.40 26.59 -14.22
CA GLY A 138 -17.86 25.53 -15.12
C GLY A 138 -16.91 24.31 -15.24
N VAL A 139 -15.75 24.34 -14.60
CA VAL A 139 -14.89 23.16 -14.45
C VAL A 139 -15.63 22.10 -13.63
N LYS A 140 -15.64 20.86 -14.09
CA LYS A 140 -16.17 19.72 -13.35
C LYS A 140 -15.02 19.05 -12.60
N LEU A 141 -14.91 19.33 -11.33
CA LEU A 141 -13.86 18.78 -10.46
C LEU A 141 -14.38 17.57 -9.68
N ASP A 142 -13.64 16.47 -9.73
CA ASP A 142 -13.84 15.31 -8.87
C ASP A 142 -12.75 15.26 -7.80
N ILE A 143 -13.14 15.07 -6.54
CA ILE A 143 -12.22 14.92 -5.42
C ILE A 143 -12.65 13.75 -4.53
N ALA A 144 -11.78 13.29 -3.67
CA ALA A 144 -12.21 12.40 -2.60
C ALA A 144 -12.87 13.20 -1.46
N ASN A 145 -13.81 12.57 -0.76
CA ASN A 145 -14.46 13.14 0.42
C ASN A 145 -13.44 13.55 1.49
N SER A 146 -13.75 14.53 2.29
CA SER A 146 -12.87 15.08 3.32
C SER A 146 -12.42 14.07 4.40
N SER A 147 -13.15 12.98 4.60
CA SER A 147 -12.75 11.88 5.48
C SER A 147 -11.66 10.98 4.87
N VAL A 148 -11.51 11.00 3.56
CA VAL A 148 -10.47 10.24 2.84
C VAL A 148 -9.14 11.00 2.95
N PRO A 149 -7.98 10.34 3.17
CA PRO A 149 -6.70 11.03 3.27
C PRO A 149 -6.43 12.03 2.15
N VAL A 150 -6.56 11.64 0.88
CA VAL A 150 -6.31 12.55 -0.26
C VAL A 150 -7.30 13.72 -0.29
N GLY A 151 -8.55 13.52 0.10
CA GLY A 151 -9.56 14.58 0.21
C GLY A 151 -9.18 15.60 1.30
N ASN A 152 -8.78 15.11 2.48
CA ASN A 152 -8.31 15.98 3.57
C ASN A 152 -7.05 16.76 3.14
N TYR A 153 -6.05 16.11 2.52
CA TYR A 153 -4.86 16.78 2.01
C TYR A 153 -5.20 17.79 0.91
N SER A 154 -6.19 17.50 0.05
CA SER A 154 -6.69 18.44 -0.96
C SER A 154 -7.24 19.71 -0.32
N LEU A 155 -8.05 19.57 0.74
CA LEU A 155 -8.59 20.73 1.47
C LEU A 155 -7.50 21.55 2.18
N GLN A 156 -6.47 20.88 2.72
CA GLN A 156 -5.30 21.56 3.30
C GLN A 156 -4.50 22.30 2.24
N MET A 157 -4.24 21.70 1.08
CA MET A 157 -3.55 22.30 -0.04
C MET A 157 -4.32 23.54 -0.55
N LEU A 158 -5.63 23.43 -0.74
CA LEU A 158 -6.46 24.56 -1.16
C LEU A 158 -6.48 25.68 -0.11
N ALA A 159 -6.44 25.35 1.19
CA ALA A 159 -6.33 26.35 2.25
C ALA A 159 -4.96 27.06 2.21
N LYS A 160 -3.86 26.32 2.01
CA LYS A 160 -2.52 26.92 1.79
C LYS A 160 -2.51 27.84 0.58
N ALA A 161 -3.09 27.39 -0.53
CA ALA A 161 -3.17 28.20 -1.75
C ALA A 161 -3.99 29.49 -1.51
N SER A 162 -5.08 29.43 -0.75
CA SER A 162 -5.85 30.64 -0.43
C SER A 162 -5.12 31.66 0.44
N ASN A 163 -4.08 31.23 1.17
CA ASN A 163 -3.21 32.11 1.94
C ASN A 163 -2.01 32.65 1.13
N ASP A 164 -1.81 32.13 -0.08
CA ASP A 164 -0.77 32.59 -1.01
C ASP A 164 -1.36 33.72 -1.88
N SER A 165 -0.62 34.84 -2.00
CA SER A 165 -1.05 36.00 -2.79
C SER A 165 -1.27 35.70 -4.27
N THR A 166 -0.64 34.65 -4.80
CA THR A 166 -0.79 34.20 -6.20
C THR A 166 -2.24 33.76 -6.50
N TYR A 167 -2.92 33.13 -5.52
CA TYR A 167 -4.26 32.56 -5.71
C TYR A 167 -5.37 33.44 -5.10
N GLY A 168 -5.07 34.08 -3.96
CA GLY A 168 -6.00 34.93 -3.24
C GLY A 168 -6.99 34.19 -2.35
N SER A 169 -7.56 34.90 -1.38
CA SER A 169 -8.35 34.33 -0.27
C SER A 169 -9.64 33.60 -0.67
N SER A 170 -10.20 33.89 -1.83
CA SER A 170 -11.41 33.22 -2.35
C SER A 170 -11.11 31.91 -3.10
N PHE A 171 -9.84 31.58 -3.37
CA PHE A 171 -9.44 30.50 -4.26
C PHE A 171 -10.05 29.15 -3.85
N LYS A 172 -9.90 28.75 -2.57
CA LYS A 172 -10.48 27.51 -2.06
C LYS A 172 -11.98 27.41 -2.34
N ASN A 173 -12.72 28.48 -2.05
CA ASN A 173 -14.17 28.48 -2.22
C ASN A 173 -14.55 28.39 -3.71
N SER A 174 -13.80 29.07 -4.59
CA SER A 174 -14.01 29.01 -6.04
C SER A 174 -13.75 27.60 -6.59
N VAL A 175 -12.68 26.91 -6.13
CA VAL A 175 -12.39 25.53 -6.51
C VAL A 175 -13.47 24.57 -5.99
N LEU A 176 -13.87 24.71 -4.72
CA LEU A 176 -14.88 23.83 -4.13
C LEU A 176 -16.27 24.00 -4.75
N ALA A 177 -16.59 25.20 -5.27
CA ALA A 177 -17.83 25.42 -6.02
C ALA A 177 -17.91 24.62 -7.33
N ASN A 178 -16.77 24.15 -7.85
CA ASN A 178 -16.66 23.34 -9.05
C ASN A 178 -16.70 21.82 -8.79
N VAL A 179 -16.77 21.38 -7.52
CA VAL A 179 -16.84 19.97 -7.16
C VAL A 179 -18.20 19.41 -7.57
N VAL A 180 -18.17 18.41 -8.44
CA VAL A 180 -19.37 17.72 -8.95
C VAL A 180 -19.56 16.34 -8.32
N SER A 181 -18.50 15.78 -7.73
CA SER A 181 -18.54 14.48 -7.05
C SER A 181 -17.48 14.39 -5.96
N GLU A 182 -17.78 13.59 -4.92
CA GLU A 182 -16.86 13.26 -3.83
C GLU A 182 -16.77 11.75 -3.66
N GLU A 183 -15.55 11.20 -3.76
CA GLU A 183 -15.30 9.78 -3.79
C GLU A 183 -14.86 9.20 -2.43
N THR A 184 -15.08 7.92 -2.25
CA THR A 184 -14.73 7.20 -1.00
C THR A 184 -13.28 6.70 -0.98
N ASN A 185 -12.59 6.78 -2.11
CA ASN A 185 -11.16 6.49 -2.26
C ASN A 185 -10.59 7.19 -3.50
N VAL A 186 -9.25 7.24 -3.61
CA VAL A 186 -8.58 7.97 -4.70
C VAL A 186 -8.69 7.27 -6.06
N ASN A 187 -8.78 5.93 -6.09
CA ASN A 187 -8.87 5.20 -7.36
C ASN A 187 -10.16 5.53 -8.13
N ASP A 188 -11.25 5.82 -7.41
CA ASP A 188 -12.52 6.23 -8.02
C ASP A 188 -12.39 7.62 -8.68
N VAL A 189 -11.64 8.55 -8.05
CA VAL A 189 -11.32 9.86 -8.67
C VAL A 189 -10.56 9.66 -9.98
N VAL A 190 -9.50 8.82 -9.96
CA VAL A 190 -8.71 8.50 -11.18
C VAL A 190 -9.60 7.92 -12.26
N ALA A 191 -10.46 6.95 -11.91
CA ALA A 191 -11.34 6.28 -12.86
C ALA A 191 -12.32 7.24 -13.51
N LYS A 192 -12.97 8.13 -12.75
CA LYS A 192 -13.94 9.10 -13.28
C LYS A 192 -13.29 10.10 -14.23
N VAL A 193 -12.11 10.62 -13.90
CA VAL A 193 -11.36 11.50 -14.79
C VAL A 193 -10.93 10.76 -16.06
N ALA A 194 -10.41 9.53 -15.92
CA ALA A 194 -9.98 8.73 -17.07
C ALA A 194 -11.13 8.35 -18.02
N LEU A 195 -12.38 8.30 -17.50
CA LEU A 195 -13.60 8.05 -18.27
C LEU A 195 -14.23 9.35 -18.81
N GLY A 196 -13.65 10.52 -18.56
CA GLY A 196 -14.17 11.82 -18.99
C GLY A 196 -15.46 12.25 -18.27
N GLN A 197 -15.73 11.70 -17.08
CA GLN A 197 -16.89 12.08 -16.26
C GLN A 197 -16.63 13.37 -15.47
N ALA A 198 -15.34 13.73 -15.29
CA ALA A 198 -14.89 14.99 -14.73
C ALA A 198 -13.79 15.59 -15.61
N ASP A 199 -13.63 16.91 -15.56
CA ASP A 199 -12.61 17.65 -16.30
C ASP A 199 -11.26 17.58 -15.57
N ALA A 200 -11.26 17.42 -14.25
CA ALA A 200 -10.08 17.26 -13.42
C ALA A 200 -10.37 16.48 -12.15
N GLY A 201 -9.30 15.95 -11.55
CA GLY A 201 -9.31 15.37 -10.20
C GLY A 201 -8.06 15.75 -9.43
N ILE A 202 -8.15 15.78 -8.09
CA ILE A 202 -7.00 15.92 -7.21
C ILE A 202 -6.69 14.56 -6.59
N VAL A 203 -5.46 14.06 -6.86
CA VAL A 203 -4.99 12.73 -6.50
C VAL A 203 -3.57 12.81 -5.96
N TYR A 204 -2.95 11.71 -5.58
CA TYR A 204 -1.50 11.67 -5.35
C TYR A 204 -0.75 11.49 -6.67
N LYS A 205 0.50 11.96 -6.71
CA LYS A 205 1.35 11.84 -7.90
C LYS A 205 1.54 10.39 -8.35
N SER A 206 1.49 9.43 -7.42
CA SER A 206 1.65 8.00 -7.69
C SER A 206 0.37 7.29 -8.18
N ASP A 207 -0.79 7.96 -8.17
CA ASP A 207 -2.08 7.26 -8.33
C ASP A 207 -2.48 6.97 -9.78
N VAL A 208 -1.67 7.32 -10.77
CA VAL A 208 -2.00 7.00 -12.17
C VAL A 208 -1.48 5.61 -12.52
N PRO A 209 -2.30 4.55 -12.38
CA PRO A 209 -1.88 3.20 -12.70
C PRO A 209 -1.65 3.05 -14.20
N ALA A 210 -0.85 2.04 -14.59
CA ALA A 210 -0.50 1.78 -16.00
C ALA A 210 -1.73 1.73 -16.94
N ALA A 211 -2.86 1.20 -16.45
CA ALA A 211 -4.11 1.12 -17.20
C ALA A 211 -4.71 2.48 -17.61
N TYR A 212 -4.35 3.56 -16.90
CA TYR A 212 -4.88 4.91 -17.15
C TYR A 212 -3.84 5.91 -17.63
N GLN A 213 -2.55 5.54 -17.72
CA GLN A 213 -1.47 6.43 -18.17
C GLN A 213 -1.71 7.05 -19.55
N SER A 214 -2.36 6.32 -20.46
CA SER A 214 -2.73 6.84 -21.79
C SER A 214 -4.01 7.67 -21.80
N LYS A 215 -4.78 7.67 -20.70
CA LYS A 215 -6.10 8.30 -20.63
C LYS A 215 -6.10 9.61 -19.86
N VAL A 216 -5.09 9.84 -19.02
CA VAL A 216 -4.98 11.05 -18.20
C VAL A 216 -3.61 11.69 -18.34
N GLN A 217 -3.57 13.03 -18.13
CA GLN A 217 -2.34 13.79 -17.97
C GLN A 217 -2.22 14.22 -16.51
N VAL A 218 -0.99 14.27 -16.00
CA VAL A 218 -0.68 14.70 -14.64
C VAL A 218 -0.13 16.12 -14.68
N ILE A 219 -0.73 17.02 -13.91
CA ILE A 219 -0.34 18.40 -13.75
C ILE A 219 0.20 18.59 -12.34
N ALA A 220 1.44 19.09 -12.23
CA ALA A 220 2.08 19.31 -10.94
C ALA A 220 1.44 20.47 -10.17
N ILE A 221 1.28 20.30 -8.86
CA ILE A 221 0.92 21.38 -7.94
C ILE A 221 2.21 21.99 -7.39
N PRO A 222 2.37 23.33 -7.38
CA PRO A 222 3.55 23.98 -6.83
C PRO A 222 3.84 23.56 -5.38
N HIS A 223 5.10 23.24 -5.09
CA HIS A 223 5.51 22.79 -3.75
C HIS A 223 5.20 23.80 -2.64
N SER A 224 5.22 25.11 -2.96
CA SER A 224 4.90 26.18 -1.99
C SER A 224 3.52 26.01 -1.36
N VAL A 225 2.56 25.48 -2.10
CA VAL A 225 1.18 25.27 -1.62
C VAL A 225 0.81 23.79 -1.45
N ASN A 226 1.61 22.87 -1.97
CA ASN A 226 1.37 21.44 -1.86
C ASN A 226 1.50 20.93 -0.41
N VAL A 227 1.00 19.74 -0.14
CA VAL A 227 1.08 19.06 1.16
C VAL A 227 1.79 17.73 0.97
N LEU A 228 2.74 17.44 1.85
CA LEU A 228 3.43 16.16 1.88
C LEU A 228 2.58 15.16 2.68
N ALA A 229 2.04 14.16 2.00
CA ALA A 229 1.32 13.06 2.61
C ALA A 229 2.31 12.02 3.15
N GLN A 230 2.10 11.53 4.37
CA GLN A 230 2.93 10.52 5.02
C GLN A 230 2.16 9.21 5.16
N TYR A 231 2.79 8.12 4.75
CA TYR A 231 2.22 6.78 4.72
C TYR A 231 2.81 5.92 5.84
N PRO A 232 2.11 5.76 6.97
CA PRO A 232 2.49 4.83 8.03
C PRO A 232 2.01 3.40 7.71
N ILE A 233 2.80 2.41 8.17
CA ILE A 233 2.47 0.99 8.16
C ILE A 233 2.76 0.39 9.53
N GLY A 234 2.00 -0.63 9.94
CA GLY A 234 2.22 -1.31 11.22
C GLY A 234 1.52 -2.66 11.30
N VAL A 235 1.92 -3.47 12.27
CA VAL A 235 1.31 -4.77 12.59
C VAL A 235 0.05 -4.54 13.43
N VAL A 236 -1.04 -5.21 13.08
CA VAL A 236 -2.28 -5.20 13.88
C VAL A 236 -2.09 -6.04 15.14
N SER A 237 -2.46 -5.52 16.31
CA SER A 237 -2.21 -6.17 17.61
C SER A 237 -2.81 -7.58 17.73
N SER A 238 -3.95 -7.83 17.08
CA SER A 238 -4.67 -9.12 17.09
C SER A 238 -4.15 -10.10 16.03
N SER A 239 -3.11 -9.75 15.25
CA SER A 239 -2.56 -10.64 14.23
C SER A 239 -2.03 -11.94 14.82
N SER A 240 -2.50 -13.07 14.30
CA SER A 240 -1.94 -14.40 14.59
C SER A 240 -0.63 -14.66 13.84
N ASN A 241 -0.30 -13.81 12.84
CA ASN A 241 0.88 -13.91 12.00
C ASN A 241 1.85 -12.74 12.23
N ALA A 242 1.94 -12.22 13.47
CA ALA A 242 2.67 -10.97 13.79
C ALA A 242 4.13 -10.98 13.31
N GLN A 243 4.83 -12.12 13.38
CA GLN A 243 6.20 -12.24 12.88
C GLN A 243 6.27 -12.13 11.35
N LEU A 244 5.35 -12.77 10.63
CA LEU A 244 5.26 -12.68 9.18
C LEU A 244 4.85 -11.27 8.73
N ALA A 245 3.92 -10.64 9.46
CA ALA A 245 3.52 -9.25 9.25
C ALA A 245 4.71 -8.29 9.40
N GLN A 246 5.54 -8.48 10.44
CA GLN A 246 6.76 -7.70 10.63
C GLN A 246 7.77 -7.96 9.50
N SER A 247 7.91 -9.20 9.02
CA SER A 247 8.78 -9.53 7.90
C SER A 247 8.33 -8.83 6.61
N PHE A 248 7.02 -8.74 6.37
CA PHE A 248 6.47 -7.98 5.23
C PHE A 248 6.78 -6.48 5.37
N ILE A 249 6.60 -5.88 6.55
CA ILE A 249 6.95 -4.48 6.81
C ILE A 249 8.46 -4.24 6.59
N ASN A 250 9.30 -5.15 7.06
CA ASN A 250 10.75 -5.07 6.85
C ASN A 250 11.10 -5.13 5.37
N TYR A 251 10.38 -5.95 4.58
CA TYR A 251 10.57 -6.00 3.13
C TYR A 251 10.13 -4.70 2.46
N VAL A 252 8.95 -4.15 2.81
CA VAL A 252 8.46 -2.85 2.30
C VAL A 252 9.47 -1.73 2.55
N THR A 253 10.16 -1.76 3.70
CA THR A 253 11.16 -0.75 4.10
C THR A 253 12.59 -1.11 3.68
N SER A 254 12.83 -2.28 3.07
CA SER A 254 14.13 -2.67 2.54
C SER A 254 14.49 -1.89 1.26
N PRO A 255 15.76 -1.88 0.83
CA PRO A 255 16.15 -1.26 -0.43
C PRO A 255 15.31 -1.73 -1.63
N ASP A 256 14.99 -3.04 -1.72
CA ASP A 256 14.20 -3.61 -2.81
C ASP A 256 12.74 -3.13 -2.77
N GLY A 257 12.10 -3.18 -1.60
CA GLY A 257 10.75 -2.67 -1.41
C GLY A 257 10.65 -1.18 -1.69
N GLN A 258 11.63 -0.41 -1.24
CA GLN A 258 11.72 1.03 -1.47
C GLN A 258 11.93 1.36 -2.96
N ALA A 259 12.74 0.58 -3.69
CA ALA A 259 12.92 0.73 -5.13
C ALA A 259 11.60 0.50 -5.89
N ILE A 260 10.80 -0.48 -5.48
CA ILE A 260 9.46 -0.70 -6.02
C ILE A 260 8.59 0.55 -5.79
N LEU A 261 8.50 1.04 -4.55
CA LEU A 261 7.71 2.23 -4.23
C LEU A 261 8.13 3.46 -5.06
N GLN A 262 9.43 3.70 -5.20
CA GLN A 262 9.97 4.78 -6.02
C GLN A 262 9.58 4.65 -7.49
N SER A 263 9.56 3.44 -8.04
CA SER A 263 9.16 3.20 -9.45
C SER A 263 7.70 3.58 -9.72
N TYR A 264 6.86 3.60 -8.68
CA TYR A 264 5.48 4.09 -8.73
C TYR A 264 5.34 5.57 -8.36
N GLY A 265 6.45 6.29 -8.13
CA GLY A 265 6.44 7.73 -7.87
C GLY A 265 6.29 8.13 -6.40
N PHE A 266 6.35 7.19 -5.47
CA PHE A 266 6.43 7.51 -4.04
C PHE A 266 7.79 8.11 -3.69
N ILE A 267 7.81 8.97 -2.67
CA ILE A 267 9.00 9.53 -2.06
C ILE A 267 9.36 8.63 -0.88
N ILE A 268 10.65 8.31 -0.78
CA ILE A 268 11.15 7.53 0.34
C ILE A 268 11.60 8.50 1.43
N PRO A 269 11.06 8.37 2.66
CA PRO A 269 11.52 9.17 3.78
C PRO A 269 13.02 8.95 4.02
N PRO A 270 13.79 9.98 4.40
CA PRO A 270 15.17 9.77 4.81
C PRO A 270 15.17 8.78 5.98
N THR A 271 15.84 7.65 5.79
CA THR A 271 16.05 6.67 6.86
C THR A 271 16.74 7.38 7.99
N SER A 272 16.22 7.29 9.23
CA SER A 272 16.97 7.67 10.43
C SER A 272 18.16 6.70 10.53
N GLN A 273 19.21 6.99 9.78
CA GLN A 273 20.48 6.28 9.95
C GLN A 273 20.94 6.61 11.36
N ASN A 274 20.91 5.64 12.26
CA ASN A 274 21.79 5.62 13.40
C ASN A 274 23.21 5.75 12.84
N THR A 275 23.70 6.96 12.74
CA THR A 275 25.11 7.27 12.49
C THR A 275 25.87 6.78 13.73
N THR A 276 26.21 5.51 13.73
CA THR A 276 27.34 5.03 14.50
C THR A 276 28.56 5.69 13.85
N THR A 277 28.90 6.86 14.33
CA THR A 277 30.14 7.56 13.99
C THR A 277 31.28 6.63 14.43
N ALA A 278 31.85 5.90 13.49
CA ALA A 278 33.13 5.26 13.69
C ALA A 278 34.14 6.38 13.92
N ALA A 279 34.49 6.57 15.18
CA ALA A 279 35.56 7.47 15.57
C ALA A 279 36.86 6.93 14.97
N THR A 280 37.26 7.51 13.84
CA THR A 280 38.58 7.29 13.27
C THR A 280 39.57 7.98 14.16
N THR A 281 40.21 7.21 15.03
CA THR A 281 41.36 7.66 15.84
C THR A 281 42.51 7.94 14.88
N SER A 282 42.72 9.20 14.52
CA SER A 282 43.94 9.62 13.82
C SER A 282 45.08 9.66 14.86
N ALA A 283 45.92 8.63 14.82
CA ALA A 283 47.20 8.63 15.52
C ALA A 283 48.12 9.70 14.92
N SER A 284 48.32 10.77 15.65
CA SER A 284 49.32 11.78 15.34
C SER A 284 50.72 11.18 15.57
N GLN A 285 51.47 10.95 14.49
CA GLN A 285 52.90 10.66 14.60
C GLN A 285 53.65 11.96 14.74
N THR A 286 54.18 12.19 15.95
CA THR A 286 55.17 13.24 16.24
C THR A 286 56.51 12.82 15.70
N ALA A 287 56.96 13.43 14.60
CA ALA A 287 58.34 13.29 14.13
C ALA A 287 59.24 14.21 14.94
N THR A 288 60.14 13.62 15.75
CA THR A 288 61.23 14.30 16.43
C THR A 288 62.36 14.46 15.44
N THR A 289 62.66 15.72 15.05
CA THR A 289 63.92 16.06 14.33
C THR A 289 64.97 16.43 15.37
N ALA A 290 66.02 15.61 15.47
CA ALA A 290 67.25 15.94 16.19
C ALA A 290 68.18 16.74 15.26
N ALA A 291 68.61 17.91 15.71
CA ALA A 291 69.65 18.68 15.05
C ALA A 291 71.02 18.27 15.61
N THR A 292 71.93 18.18 14.70
CA THR A 292 73.40 18.46 14.91
C THR A 292 73.90 19.23 13.75
#